data_4b169f0824d53ac6a2fbf3aa871d9b2a
#
_entry.id   4b169f0824d53ac6a2fbf3aa871d9b2a
#
_cell.length_a   1.000
_cell.length_b   1.000
_cell.length_c   1.000
_cell.angle_alpha   90.00
_cell.angle_beta   90.00
_cell.angle_gamma   90.00
#
_symmetry.space_group_name_H-M   'P 1'
#
loop_
_entity.id
_entity.type
_entity.pdbx_description
1 polymer ?
#
loop_
_entity_poly.entity_id
_entity_poly.type
_entity_poly.pdbx_seq_one_letter_code
_entity_poly.pdbx_strand_id
1 'polypeptide(L)'
;GYNICVPSPAGIQQVNVIYDFESYIEVYKKDLESANKEIIISSPGINKNKIETMIDIWRNVQERGTKVIVLTLNPEKYPKERIEATAQLIQMMKNNGVLVEIRQQMHEHYAIIDREVVWYGSMNLLSREREDDNLMRIRNAEIAGELLEIDFG
;
A
#
# COMPACT_ATOMS: atom_id res chain seq x y z
N GLY A 1 14.59 -6.10 -10.74
CA GLY A 1 13.59 -6.89 -11.37
C GLY A 1 13.57 -6.74 -12.88
N TYR A 2 12.75 -7.44 -13.53
CA TYR A 2 12.58 -7.29 -14.96
C TYR A 2 11.22 -6.67 -15.26
N ASN A 3 11.16 -6.05 -16.43
CA ASN A 3 9.97 -5.32 -16.84
C ASN A 3 9.21 -6.12 -17.88
N ILE A 4 7.91 -6.26 -17.64
CA ILE A 4 6.99 -6.81 -18.62
C ILE A 4 6.22 -5.62 -19.18
N CYS A 5 6.49 -5.29 -20.43
CA CYS A 5 5.84 -4.16 -21.07
C CYS A 5 4.67 -4.63 -21.91
N VAL A 6 3.51 -4.05 -21.67
CA VAL A 6 2.31 -4.36 -22.43
C VAL A 6 2.05 -3.21 -23.39
N PRO A 7 2.23 -3.42 -24.71
CA PRO A 7 1.96 -2.35 -25.66
C PRO A 7 0.48 -2.04 -25.70
N SER A 8 0.16 -0.77 -25.68
CA SER A 8 -1.22 -0.30 -25.78
C SER A 8 -1.50 0.07 -27.24
N PRO A 9 -2.75 -0.14 -27.70
CA PRO A 9 -3.12 0.26 -29.05
C PRO A 9 -3.06 1.78 -29.22
N ALA A 10 -2.95 2.24 -30.46
CA ALA A 10 -2.95 3.65 -30.81
C ALA A 10 -1.79 4.47 -30.23
N GLY A 11 -0.65 3.81 -29.98
CA GLY A 11 0.55 4.50 -29.53
C GLY A 11 0.51 4.98 -28.09
N ILE A 12 -0.40 4.46 -27.27
CA ILE A 12 -0.45 4.77 -25.84
C ILE A 12 0.81 4.23 -25.19
N GLN A 13 1.31 4.96 -24.20
CA GLN A 13 2.51 4.61 -23.49
C GLN A 13 2.45 3.22 -22.86
N GLN A 14 3.54 2.48 -22.97
CA GLN A 14 3.68 1.19 -22.32
C GLN A 14 3.81 1.36 -20.81
N VAL A 15 3.25 0.41 -20.05
CA VAL A 15 3.39 0.36 -18.60
C VAL A 15 3.98 -0.97 -18.19
N ASN A 16 4.86 -0.93 -17.21
CA ASN A 16 5.41 -2.14 -16.61
C ASN A 16 4.36 -2.80 -15.72
N VAL A 17 4.45 -4.11 -15.57
CA VAL A 17 3.59 -4.88 -14.68
C VAL A 17 4.34 -5.25 -13.41
N ILE A 18 5.62 -5.58 -13.52
CA ILE A 18 6.43 -6.01 -12.38
C ILE A 18 7.49 -4.95 -12.07
N TYR A 19 7.56 -4.60 -10.80
CA TYR A 19 8.49 -3.59 -10.27
C TYR A 19 9.33 -4.18 -9.15
N ASP A 20 10.57 -3.71 -9.05
CA ASP A 20 11.44 -4.07 -7.93
C ASP A 20 11.46 -2.97 -6.88
N PHE A 21 12.30 -3.14 -5.88
CA PHE A 21 12.38 -2.22 -4.73
C PHE A 21 12.84 -0.80 -5.10
N GLU A 22 13.45 -0.61 -6.26
CA GLU A 22 13.89 0.71 -6.72
C GLU A 22 12.91 1.34 -7.70
N SER A 23 12.34 0.55 -8.59
CA SER A 23 11.53 1.07 -9.70
C SER A 23 10.08 1.35 -9.34
N TYR A 24 9.59 0.82 -8.22
CA TYR A 24 8.16 0.93 -7.90
C TYR A 24 7.75 2.31 -7.38
N ILE A 25 8.62 2.97 -6.64
CA ILE A 25 8.20 4.09 -5.78
C ILE A 25 7.60 5.27 -6.55
N GLU A 26 8.20 5.64 -7.67
CA GLU A 26 7.72 6.75 -8.49
C GLU A 26 6.29 6.50 -9.01
N VAL A 27 6.07 5.30 -9.55
CA VAL A 27 4.77 4.92 -10.10
C VAL A 27 3.75 4.74 -8.99
N TYR A 28 4.15 4.12 -7.88
CA TYR A 28 3.29 3.91 -6.73
C TYR A 28 2.80 5.24 -6.15
N LYS A 29 3.69 6.22 -5.98
CA LYS A 29 3.29 7.53 -5.48
C LYS A 29 2.30 8.22 -6.42
N LYS A 30 2.50 8.12 -7.72
CA LYS A 30 1.56 8.68 -8.69
C LYS A 30 0.18 8.05 -8.60
N ASP A 31 0.15 6.72 -8.42
CA ASP A 31 -1.13 6.02 -8.24
C ASP A 31 -1.83 6.51 -6.98
N LEU A 32 -1.10 6.63 -5.88
CA LEU A 32 -1.68 7.13 -4.62
C LEU A 32 -2.21 8.55 -4.78
N GLU A 33 -1.43 9.43 -5.41
CA GLU A 33 -1.82 10.82 -5.63
C GLU A 33 -3.05 10.95 -6.54
N SER A 34 -3.29 9.99 -7.41
CA SER A 34 -4.43 9.99 -8.33
C SER A 34 -5.72 9.48 -7.71
N ALA A 35 -5.67 8.95 -6.49
CA ALA A 35 -6.84 8.35 -5.85
C ALA A 35 -7.97 9.35 -5.64
N ASN A 36 -9.20 8.95 -5.98
CA ASN A 36 -10.39 9.78 -5.85
C ASN A 36 -11.43 9.21 -4.89
N LYS A 37 -11.39 7.94 -4.59
CA LYS A 37 -12.37 7.27 -3.73
C LYS A 37 -11.74 6.72 -2.48
N GLU A 38 -10.79 5.81 -2.63
CA GLU A 38 -10.15 5.19 -1.47
C GLU A 38 -8.79 4.60 -1.80
N ILE A 39 -7.96 4.52 -0.76
CA ILE A 39 -6.69 3.81 -0.78
C ILE A 39 -6.76 2.80 0.35
N ILE A 40 -6.50 1.53 0.05
CA ILE A 40 -6.43 0.47 1.05
C ILE A 40 -5.05 -0.15 0.97
N ILE A 41 -4.31 -0.13 2.09
CA ILE A 41 -2.96 -0.67 2.15
C ILE A 41 -2.91 -1.77 3.19
N SER A 42 -2.48 -2.97 2.78
CA SER A 42 -2.21 -4.08 3.69
C SER A 42 -0.71 -4.18 3.87
N SER A 43 -0.22 -3.81 5.04
CA SER A 43 1.20 -3.85 5.38
C SER A 43 1.35 -4.37 6.80
N PRO A 44 1.62 -5.67 6.95
CA PRO A 44 1.83 -6.23 8.29
C PRO A 44 2.91 -5.48 9.07
N GLY A 45 4.04 -5.20 8.44
CA GLY A 45 5.11 -4.40 9.03
C GLY A 45 4.95 -2.93 8.71
N ILE A 46 5.34 -2.07 9.66
CA ILE A 46 5.34 -0.62 9.48
C ILE A 46 6.61 -0.04 10.09
N ASN A 47 7.10 1.07 9.53
CA ASN A 47 8.17 1.81 10.16
C ASN A 47 7.96 3.32 10.02
N LYS A 48 8.65 4.07 10.85
CA LYS A 48 8.48 5.52 10.96
C LYS A 48 8.81 6.24 9.66
N ASN A 49 9.95 5.92 9.07
CA ASN A 49 10.40 6.62 7.87
C ASN A 49 9.41 6.49 6.72
N LYS A 50 8.90 5.28 6.51
CA LYS A 50 7.97 5.06 5.41
C LYS A 50 6.63 5.75 5.67
N ILE A 51 6.13 5.70 6.89
CA ILE A 51 4.88 6.39 7.23
C ILE A 51 5.03 7.88 7.02
N GLU A 52 6.14 8.46 7.46
CA GLU A 52 6.38 9.90 7.29
C GLU A 52 6.41 10.31 5.82
N THR A 53 6.95 9.47 4.94
CA THR A 53 6.96 9.77 3.51
C THR A 53 5.56 9.70 2.89
N MET A 54 4.64 8.96 3.48
CA MET A 54 3.28 8.81 2.97
C MET A 54 2.31 9.86 3.48
N ILE A 55 2.57 10.45 4.63
CA ILE A 55 1.63 11.34 5.30
C ILE A 55 1.16 12.49 4.40
N ASP A 56 2.07 13.16 3.70
CA ASP A 56 1.69 14.29 2.85
C ASP A 56 0.76 13.86 1.71
N ILE A 57 1.05 12.72 1.11
CA ILE A 57 0.20 12.17 0.04
C ILE A 57 -1.18 11.84 0.60
N TRP A 58 -1.22 11.17 1.74
CA TRP A 58 -2.49 10.78 2.38
C TRP A 58 -3.34 12.01 2.74
N ARG A 59 -2.71 13.03 3.29
CA ARG A 59 -3.42 14.26 3.65
C ARG A 59 -4.00 14.95 2.42
N ASN A 60 -3.21 15.04 1.35
CA ASN A 60 -3.67 15.67 0.11
C ASN A 60 -4.88 14.94 -0.49
N VAL A 61 -4.84 13.60 -0.54
CA VAL A 61 -5.97 12.86 -1.10
C VAL A 61 -7.20 12.93 -0.19
N GLN A 62 -6.99 12.98 1.12
CA GLN A 62 -8.10 13.11 2.08
C GLN A 62 -8.79 14.46 1.94
N GLU A 63 -8.05 15.52 1.64
CA GLU A 63 -8.63 16.83 1.39
C GLU A 63 -9.61 16.83 0.21
N ARG A 64 -9.42 15.89 -0.73
CA ARG A 64 -10.34 15.69 -1.87
C ARG A 64 -11.47 14.72 -1.56
N GLY A 65 -11.54 14.20 -0.35
CA GLY A 65 -12.56 13.23 0.04
C GLY A 65 -12.16 11.77 -0.12
N THR A 66 -10.92 11.49 -0.47
CA THR A 66 -10.43 10.10 -0.57
C THR A 66 -10.23 9.51 0.81
N LYS A 67 -10.71 8.30 1.02
CA LYS A 67 -10.56 7.58 2.28
C LYS A 67 -9.25 6.79 2.24
N VAL A 68 -8.50 6.79 3.33
CA VAL A 68 -7.27 6.00 3.45
C VAL A 68 -7.44 4.99 4.58
N ILE A 69 -7.28 3.72 4.25
CA ILE A 69 -7.43 2.59 5.18
C ILE A 69 -6.15 1.79 5.17
N VAL A 70 -5.63 1.50 6.37
CA VAL A 70 -4.43 0.68 6.53
C VAL A 70 -4.77 -0.52 7.41
N LEU A 71 -4.45 -1.72 6.90
CA LEU A 71 -4.50 -2.94 7.68
C LEU A 71 -3.07 -3.24 8.13
N THR A 72 -2.87 -3.46 9.42
CA THR A 72 -1.55 -3.78 9.95
C THR A 72 -1.66 -4.76 11.12
N LEU A 73 -0.53 -5.40 11.42
CA LEU A 73 -0.48 -6.41 12.45
C LEU A 73 -0.58 -5.79 13.84
N ASN A 74 -1.27 -6.46 14.75
CA ASN A 74 -1.36 -6.05 16.15
C ASN A 74 0.04 -5.85 16.73
N PRO A 75 0.33 -4.67 17.34
CA PRO A 75 1.65 -4.39 17.91
C PRO A 75 2.10 -5.44 18.94
N GLU A 76 1.18 -6.09 19.63
CA GLU A 76 1.51 -7.15 20.60
C GLU A 76 2.17 -8.36 19.97
N LYS A 77 2.11 -8.50 18.64
CA LYS A 77 2.78 -9.58 17.90
C LYS A 77 4.27 -9.28 17.66
N TYR A 78 4.72 -8.08 17.98
CA TYR A 78 6.11 -7.66 17.81
C TYR A 78 6.93 -8.01 19.06
N PRO A 79 8.26 -8.05 18.96
CA PRO A 79 9.11 -8.14 20.15
C PRO A 79 8.76 -7.04 21.15
N LYS A 80 8.87 -7.37 22.43
CA LYS A 80 8.43 -6.51 23.53
C LYS A 80 8.99 -5.07 23.44
N GLU A 81 10.24 -4.94 23.04
CA GLU A 81 10.90 -3.62 22.92
C GLU A 81 10.37 -2.78 21.77
N ARG A 82 9.58 -3.35 20.87
CA ARG A 82 9.03 -2.65 19.72
C ARG A 82 7.53 -2.37 19.83
N ILE A 83 6.87 -2.93 20.84
CA ILE A 83 5.40 -2.81 20.96
C ILE A 83 4.97 -1.35 21.06
N GLU A 84 5.58 -0.60 21.97
CA GLU A 84 5.19 0.79 22.20
C GLU A 84 5.47 1.67 20.98
N ALA A 85 6.64 1.53 20.39
CA ALA A 85 6.99 2.31 19.20
C ALA A 85 6.04 2.04 18.05
N THR A 86 5.67 0.77 17.85
CA THR A 86 4.72 0.39 16.80
C THR A 86 3.33 0.95 17.08
N ALA A 87 2.88 0.90 18.33
CA ALA A 87 1.60 1.49 18.72
C ALA A 87 1.58 3.01 18.48
N GLN A 88 2.69 3.69 18.70
CA GLN A 88 2.80 5.12 18.44
C GLN A 88 2.70 5.42 16.93
N LEU A 89 3.23 4.56 16.08
CA LEU A 89 3.12 4.73 14.63
C LEU A 89 1.67 4.58 14.17
N ILE A 90 0.93 3.65 14.76
CA ILE A 90 -0.49 3.50 14.48
C ILE A 90 -1.25 4.77 14.89
N GLN A 91 -0.92 5.31 16.06
CA GLN A 91 -1.55 6.54 16.53
C GLN A 91 -1.22 7.72 15.61
N MET A 92 0.01 7.80 15.12
CA MET A 92 0.43 8.82 14.15
C MET A 92 -0.43 8.76 12.89
N MET A 93 -0.67 7.56 12.36
CA MET A 93 -1.54 7.40 11.19
C MET A 93 -2.96 7.87 11.50
N LYS A 94 -3.52 7.46 12.64
CA LYS A 94 -4.86 7.89 13.05
C LYS A 94 -4.95 9.39 13.21
N ASN A 95 -3.93 10.02 13.77
CA ASN A 95 -3.89 11.46 13.95
C ASN A 95 -3.87 12.21 12.62
N ASN A 96 -3.48 11.55 11.55
CA ASN A 96 -3.47 12.11 10.21
C ASN A 96 -4.65 11.64 9.36
N GLY A 97 -5.72 11.19 9.99
CA GLY A 97 -6.97 10.84 9.31
C GLY A 97 -7.08 9.46 8.74
N VAL A 98 -6.04 8.63 8.91
CA VAL A 98 -6.05 7.26 8.38
C VAL A 98 -6.90 6.36 9.26
N LEU A 99 -7.73 5.54 8.63
CA LEU A 99 -8.49 4.50 9.32
C LEU A 99 -7.58 3.27 9.41
N VAL A 100 -7.20 2.93 10.64
CA VAL A 100 -6.28 1.80 10.85
C VAL A 100 -7.07 0.61 11.39
N GLU A 101 -6.96 -0.53 10.72
CA GLU A 101 -7.54 -1.79 11.15
C GLU A 101 -6.43 -2.73 11.58
N ILE A 102 -6.53 -3.23 12.80
CA ILE A 102 -5.52 -4.09 13.40
C ILE A 102 -5.96 -5.54 13.27
N ARG A 103 -5.06 -6.37 12.76
CA ARG A 103 -5.31 -7.79 12.53
C ARG A 103 -4.40 -8.64 13.41
N GLN A 104 -4.92 -9.77 13.86
CA GLN A 104 -4.14 -10.72 14.65
C GLN A 104 -3.22 -11.56 13.76
N GLN A 105 -3.61 -11.77 12.51
CA GLN A 105 -2.85 -12.51 11.51
C GLN A 105 -2.94 -11.81 10.17
N MET A 106 -1.83 -11.70 9.49
CA MET A 106 -1.77 -11.09 8.16
C MET A 106 -0.71 -11.78 7.32
N HIS A 107 -1.02 -11.99 6.06
CA HIS A 107 -0.13 -12.66 5.12
C HIS A 107 0.06 -11.90 3.81
N GLU A 108 -0.92 -11.11 3.38
CA GLU A 108 -0.86 -10.41 2.11
C GLU A 108 -0.27 -9.01 2.25
N HIS A 109 0.53 -8.64 1.25
CA HIS A 109 1.09 -7.30 1.11
C HIS A 109 0.54 -6.68 -0.17
N TYR A 110 -0.27 -5.64 -0.03
CA TYR A 110 -0.86 -5.00 -1.22
C TYR A 110 -1.31 -3.57 -0.94
N ALA A 111 -1.55 -2.86 -2.03
CA ALA A 111 -2.31 -1.61 -1.99
C ALA A 111 -3.34 -1.66 -3.10
N ILE A 112 -4.53 -1.16 -2.80
CA ILE A 112 -5.62 -1.08 -3.76
C ILE A 112 -6.09 0.37 -3.83
N ILE A 113 -6.04 0.94 -5.03
CA ILE A 113 -6.43 2.33 -5.26
C ILE A 113 -7.75 2.34 -6.04
N ASP A 114 -8.77 2.96 -5.46
CA ASP A 114 -10.09 3.15 -6.09
C ASP A 114 -10.75 1.85 -6.55
N ARG A 115 -10.40 0.74 -5.91
CA ARG A 115 -10.89 -0.62 -6.25
C ARG A 115 -10.57 -1.03 -7.69
N GLU A 116 -9.59 -0.41 -8.29
CA GLU A 116 -9.19 -0.64 -9.68
C GLU A 116 -7.73 -1.03 -9.84
N VAL A 117 -6.83 -0.31 -9.19
CA VAL A 117 -5.39 -0.53 -9.34
C VAL A 117 -4.88 -1.31 -8.14
N VAL A 118 -4.23 -2.44 -8.40
CA VAL A 118 -3.72 -3.34 -7.38
C VAL A 118 -2.20 -3.42 -7.47
N TRP A 119 -1.55 -3.18 -6.32
CA TRP A 119 -0.13 -3.44 -6.11
C TRP A 119 -0.04 -4.64 -5.16
N TYR A 120 0.58 -5.71 -5.60
CA TYR A 120 0.62 -6.95 -4.83
C TYR A 120 1.99 -7.59 -4.93
N GLY A 121 2.55 -8.04 -3.81
CA GLY A 121 3.84 -8.72 -3.86
C GLY A 121 4.41 -9.03 -2.49
N SER A 122 5.73 -9.12 -2.44
CA SER A 122 6.44 -9.49 -1.21
C SER A 122 6.70 -8.31 -0.27
N MET A 123 6.52 -7.09 -0.76
CA MET A 123 6.94 -5.88 -0.05
C MET A 123 5.93 -5.40 0.99
N ASN A 124 6.42 -5.09 2.20
CA ASN A 124 5.64 -4.31 3.16
C ASN A 124 5.68 -2.85 2.72
N LEU A 125 4.57 -2.36 2.20
CA LEU A 125 4.51 -1.01 1.61
C LEU A 125 4.68 0.13 2.61
N LEU A 126 4.52 -0.14 3.90
CA LEU A 126 4.74 0.84 4.96
C LEU A 126 5.97 0.53 5.81
N SER A 127 6.86 -0.32 5.31
CA SER A 127 8.10 -0.64 5.97
C SER A 127 9.27 -0.53 4.98
N ARG A 128 10.45 -0.97 5.41
CA ARG A 128 11.65 -0.86 4.60
C ARG A 128 11.62 -1.85 3.43
N GLU A 129 11.96 -1.38 2.24
CA GLU A 129 12.13 -2.23 1.08
C GLU A 129 13.37 -3.11 1.22
N ARG A 130 13.31 -4.32 0.65
CA ARG A 130 14.44 -5.24 0.57
C ARG A 130 14.83 -5.45 -0.88
N GLU A 131 16.10 -5.75 -1.12
CA GLU A 131 16.62 -5.92 -2.48
C GLU A 131 15.90 -7.03 -3.27
N ASP A 132 15.37 -8.03 -2.57
CA ASP A 132 14.66 -9.14 -3.20
C ASP A 132 13.14 -8.92 -3.30
N ASP A 133 12.64 -7.76 -2.91
CA ASP A 133 11.22 -7.47 -3.00
C ASP A 133 10.78 -7.16 -4.42
N ASN A 134 9.59 -7.63 -4.75
CA ASN A 134 8.94 -7.36 -6.02
C ASN A 134 7.47 -7.06 -5.79
N LEU A 135 6.91 -6.25 -6.68
CA LEU A 135 5.49 -5.90 -6.69
C LEU A 135 4.94 -6.04 -8.10
N MET A 136 3.77 -6.59 -8.20
CA MET A 136 3.00 -6.58 -9.45
C MET A 136 1.99 -5.44 -9.37
N ARG A 137 1.91 -4.64 -10.42
CA ARG A 137 0.90 -3.60 -10.56
C ARG A 137 -0.06 -4.00 -11.67
N ILE A 138 -1.34 -4.04 -11.36
CA ILE A 138 -2.34 -4.42 -12.34
C ILE A 138 -3.61 -3.59 -12.15
N ARG A 139 -4.18 -3.16 -13.26
CA ARG A 139 -5.49 -2.49 -13.23
C ARG A 139 -6.55 -3.55 -13.48
N ASN A 140 -7.19 -4.02 -12.41
CA ASN A 140 -8.15 -5.10 -12.48
C ASN A 140 -9.12 -5.04 -11.31
N ALA A 141 -10.35 -4.61 -11.56
CA ALA A 141 -11.37 -4.46 -10.52
C ALA A 141 -11.79 -5.80 -9.91
N GLU A 142 -11.73 -6.88 -10.67
CA GLU A 142 -12.10 -8.20 -10.15
C GLU A 142 -11.09 -8.70 -9.13
N ILE A 143 -9.80 -8.54 -9.43
CA ILE A 143 -8.73 -8.92 -8.49
C ILE A 143 -8.81 -8.06 -7.24
N ALA A 144 -9.05 -6.76 -7.40
CA ALA A 144 -9.24 -5.86 -6.26
C ALA A 144 -10.38 -6.36 -5.38
N GLY A 145 -11.50 -6.72 -5.98
CA GLY A 145 -12.66 -7.25 -5.26
C GLY A 145 -12.36 -8.55 -4.52
N GLU A 146 -11.61 -9.46 -5.14
CA GLU A 146 -11.24 -10.72 -4.51
C GLU A 146 -10.36 -10.51 -3.27
N LEU A 147 -9.39 -9.61 -3.36
CA LEU A 147 -8.53 -9.30 -2.21
C LEU A 147 -9.33 -8.68 -1.06
N LEU A 148 -10.24 -7.77 -1.38
CA LEU A 148 -11.09 -7.14 -0.37
C LEU A 148 -12.04 -8.14 0.27
N GLU A 149 -12.54 -9.10 -0.49
CA GLU A 149 -13.37 -10.17 0.04
C GLU A 149 -12.63 -11.01 1.07
N ILE A 150 -11.36 -11.32 0.81
CA ILE A 150 -10.52 -12.07 1.74
C ILE A 150 -10.35 -11.32 3.07
N ASP A 151 -10.11 -10.02 3.02
CA ASP A 151 -9.76 -9.25 4.22
C ASP A 151 -10.95 -8.55 4.89
N PHE A 152 -12.04 -8.31 4.18
CA PHE A 152 -13.21 -7.59 4.72
C PHE A 152 -14.52 -8.35 4.55
N GLY A 153 -14.50 -9.40 3.77
CA GLY A 153 -15.67 -10.24 3.54
C GLY A 153 -15.94 -11.14 4.70
#